data_f62d04a685e50c54715dc344d8fc7b5a
#
_entry.id   f62d04a685e50c54715dc344d8fc7b5a
#
_cell.length_a   1.000
_cell.length_b   1.000
_cell.length_c   1.000
_cell.angle_alpha   90.00
_cell.angle_beta   90.00
_cell.angle_gamma   90.00
#
_symmetry.space_group_name_H-M   'P 1'
#
loop_
_entity.id
_entity.type
_entity.pdbx_description
1 polymer ?
#
loop_
_entity_poly.entity_id
_entity_poly.type
_entity_poly.pdbx_seq_one_letter_code
_entity_poly.pdbx_strand_id
1 'polypeptide(L)'
;MKQSSEKRKVIVAKTAGFCFGVERAVNEVYKQIQLQKEGETGGPIYTYGPIIHNEEVVRDLEERGVQVLNTPEDLMALPEGTGTVIIRSHGVSKEIYELLKERKIRIVDATCPFVKKIHRIVEEHSKAGETVIIIGNPSHPEVEGIRGWGNGDTIVIENGTQLENLRLP
;
A
#
# COMPACT_ATOMS: atom_id res chain seq x y z
N MET A 1 -27.10 -47.79 -15.73
CA MET A 1 -26.72 -47.09 -14.47
C MET A 1 -26.79 -45.59 -14.72
N LYS A 2 -27.79 -44.90 -14.14
CA LYS A 2 -27.90 -43.45 -14.22
C LYS A 2 -26.99 -42.86 -13.15
N GLN A 3 -25.88 -42.20 -13.54
CA GLN A 3 -25.12 -41.35 -12.64
C GLN A 3 -26.01 -40.15 -12.26
N SER A 4 -26.38 -40.09 -10.98
CA SER A 4 -27.04 -38.92 -10.41
C SER A 4 -25.98 -37.80 -10.38
N SER A 5 -26.14 -36.77 -11.20
CA SER A 5 -25.35 -35.56 -11.10
C SER A 5 -25.79 -34.83 -9.83
N GLU A 6 -25.10 -35.07 -8.72
CA GLU A 6 -25.24 -34.24 -7.55
C GLU A 6 -24.85 -32.79 -7.96
N LYS A 7 -25.85 -31.91 -7.93
CA LYS A 7 -25.62 -30.48 -8.16
C LYS A 7 -24.71 -29.95 -7.06
N ARG A 8 -23.47 -29.59 -7.41
CA ARG A 8 -22.54 -28.95 -6.49
C ARG A 8 -23.16 -27.66 -5.97
N LYS A 9 -23.21 -27.52 -4.64
CA LYS A 9 -23.73 -26.32 -3.99
C LYS A 9 -22.57 -25.40 -3.64
N VAL A 10 -22.63 -24.14 -4.09
CA VAL A 10 -21.71 -23.09 -3.67
C VAL A 10 -22.34 -22.36 -2.49
N ILE A 11 -21.60 -22.24 -1.41
CA ILE A 11 -22.01 -21.51 -0.20
C ILE A 11 -21.06 -20.34 -0.03
N VAL A 12 -21.61 -19.12 -0.08
CA VAL A 12 -20.85 -17.90 0.20
C VAL A 12 -20.95 -17.59 1.68
N ALA A 13 -19.80 -17.34 2.33
CA ALA A 13 -19.77 -16.95 3.73
C ALA A 13 -20.47 -15.59 3.93
N LYS A 14 -21.14 -15.41 5.07
CA LYS A 14 -21.86 -14.15 5.37
C LYS A 14 -20.93 -12.94 5.47
N THR A 15 -19.68 -13.17 5.84
CA THR A 15 -18.63 -12.15 6.01
C THR A 15 -17.60 -12.20 4.88
N ALA A 16 -17.96 -12.75 3.70
CA ALA A 16 -17.10 -12.76 2.53
C ALA A 16 -16.94 -11.33 2.00
N GLY A 17 -15.69 -10.94 1.71
CA GLY A 17 -15.37 -9.62 1.17
C GLY A 17 -13.99 -9.13 1.61
N PHE A 18 -13.69 -7.90 1.27
CA PHE A 18 -12.47 -7.24 1.70
C PHE A 18 -12.54 -6.84 3.19
N CYS A 19 -11.39 -6.81 3.85
CA CYS A 19 -11.30 -6.17 5.16
C CYS A 19 -11.50 -4.65 5.00
N PHE A 20 -11.83 -3.97 6.10
CA PHE A 20 -12.09 -2.53 6.14
C PHE A 20 -10.97 -1.69 5.45
N GLY A 21 -9.68 -2.03 5.70
CA GLY A 21 -8.56 -1.27 5.14
C GLY A 21 -8.46 -1.41 3.62
N VAL A 22 -8.69 -2.61 3.10
CA VAL A 22 -8.68 -2.91 1.66
C VAL A 22 -9.88 -2.28 0.96
N GLU A 23 -11.09 -2.45 1.52
CA GLU A 23 -12.31 -1.86 0.96
C GLU A 23 -12.21 -0.34 0.86
N ARG A 24 -11.71 0.31 1.93
CA ARG A 24 -11.47 1.75 1.96
C ARG A 24 -10.49 2.19 0.87
N ALA A 25 -9.38 1.46 0.68
CA ALA A 25 -8.37 1.81 -0.31
C ALA A 25 -8.92 1.72 -1.74
N VAL A 26 -9.64 0.65 -2.06
CA VAL A 26 -10.27 0.44 -3.37
C VAL A 26 -11.33 1.51 -3.63
N ASN A 27 -12.21 1.78 -2.67
CA ASN A 27 -13.25 2.80 -2.78
C ASN A 27 -12.67 4.21 -2.98
N GLU A 28 -11.51 4.51 -2.38
CA GLU A 28 -10.83 5.79 -2.57
C GLU A 28 -10.37 5.96 -4.02
N VAL A 29 -9.87 4.90 -4.68
CA VAL A 29 -9.50 4.99 -6.12
C VAL A 29 -10.72 5.27 -6.97
N TYR A 30 -11.83 4.53 -6.78
CA TYR A 30 -13.07 4.77 -7.53
C TYR A 30 -13.61 6.18 -7.32
N LYS A 31 -13.51 6.70 -6.10
CA LYS A 31 -13.88 8.09 -5.79
C LYS A 31 -13.03 9.08 -6.58
N GLN A 32 -11.71 8.88 -6.66
CA GLN A 32 -10.84 9.77 -7.45
C GLN A 32 -11.15 9.71 -8.95
N ILE A 33 -11.47 8.52 -9.48
CA ILE A 33 -11.95 8.37 -10.86
C ILE A 33 -13.23 9.16 -11.10
N GLN A 34 -14.16 9.13 -10.15
CA GLN A 34 -15.42 9.85 -10.25
C GLN A 34 -15.19 11.37 -10.22
N LEU A 35 -14.39 11.88 -9.29
CA LEU A 35 -14.03 13.29 -9.18
C LEU A 35 -13.34 13.81 -10.46
N GLN A 36 -12.49 12.99 -11.08
CA GLN A 36 -11.86 13.32 -12.36
C GLN A 36 -12.90 13.46 -13.49
N LYS A 37 -13.86 12.53 -13.56
CA LYS A 37 -14.94 12.58 -14.57
C LYS A 37 -15.85 13.78 -14.39
N GLU A 38 -16.08 14.21 -13.18
CA GLU A 38 -16.87 15.39 -12.82
C GLU A 38 -16.11 16.71 -13.03
N GLY A 39 -14.81 16.63 -13.36
CA GLY A 39 -13.96 17.80 -13.57
C GLY A 39 -13.52 18.49 -12.28
N GLU A 40 -13.74 17.87 -11.12
CA GLU A 40 -13.31 18.39 -9.83
C GLU A 40 -11.80 18.22 -9.60
N THR A 41 -11.19 17.22 -10.25
CA THR A 41 -9.75 16.97 -10.23
C THR A 41 -9.23 16.79 -11.65
N GLY A 42 -8.06 17.38 -11.92
CA GLY A 42 -7.41 17.29 -13.23
C GLY A 42 -6.23 16.33 -13.26
N GLY A 43 -5.81 15.97 -14.49
CA GLY A 43 -4.64 15.15 -14.72
C GLY A 43 -4.86 13.65 -14.50
N PRO A 44 -3.84 12.83 -14.78
CA PRO A 44 -3.90 11.39 -14.65
C PRO A 44 -3.95 10.92 -13.18
N ILE A 45 -4.51 9.74 -12.97
CA ILE A 45 -4.57 9.07 -11.66
C ILE A 45 -3.57 7.93 -11.65
N TYR A 46 -2.76 7.88 -10.62
CA TYR A 46 -1.76 6.85 -10.40
C TYR A 46 -1.98 6.19 -9.04
N THR A 47 -1.59 4.91 -8.91
CA THR A 47 -1.34 4.28 -7.62
C THR A 47 0.16 4.02 -7.46
N TYR A 48 0.69 4.18 -6.27
CA TYR A 48 2.06 3.77 -5.99
C TYR A 48 2.08 2.34 -5.47
N GLY A 49 2.48 1.43 -6.34
CA GLY A 49 2.25 -0.01 -6.25
C GLY A 49 0.79 -0.39 -6.50
N PRO A 50 0.48 -1.68 -6.68
CA PRO A 50 -0.88 -2.18 -6.76
C PRO A 50 -1.67 -1.76 -5.52
N ILE A 51 -2.87 -1.23 -5.68
CA ILE A 51 -3.68 -0.72 -4.55
C ILE A 51 -3.93 -1.80 -3.50
N ILE A 52 -4.08 -3.04 -3.95
CA ILE A 52 -4.22 -4.27 -3.17
C ILE A 52 -3.64 -5.45 -3.96
N HIS A 53 -3.39 -6.58 -3.27
CA HIS A 53 -2.97 -7.83 -3.93
C HIS A 53 -4.18 -8.57 -4.54
N ASN A 54 -4.78 -7.99 -5.59
CA ASN A 54 -5.88 -8.61 -6.33
C ASN A 54 -5.81 -8.14 -7.79
N GLU A 55 -5.38 -9.03 -8.68
CA GLU A 55 -5.14 -8.73 -10.09
C GLU A 55 -6.40 -8.28 -10.83
N GLU A 56 -7.57 -8.84 -10.49
CA GLU A 56 -8.85 -8.47 -11.11
C GLU A 56 -9.20 -7.00 -10.80
N VAL A 57 -9.00 -6.59 -9.55
CA VAL A 57 -9.25 -5.19 -9.15
C VAL A 57 -8.25 -4.26 -9.81
N VAL A 58 -6.96 -4.63 -9.84
CA VAL A 58 -5.92 -3.81 -10.48
C VAL A 58 -6.25 -3.63 -11.96
N ARG A 59 -6.61 -4.71 -12.67
CA ARG A 59 -6.98 -4.66 -14.09
C ARG A 59 -8.21 -3.77 -14.34
N ASP A 60 -9.27 -3.88 -13.53
CA ASP A 60 -10.45 -3.01 -13.66
C ASP A 60 -10.08 -1.52 -13.49
N LEU A 61 -9.17 -1.20 -12.57
CA LEU A 61 -8.71 0.17 -12.38
C LEU A 61 -7.85 0.66 -13.55
N GLU A 62 -6.99 -0.19 -14.11
CA GLU A 62 -6.20 0.12 -15.31
C GLU A 62 -7.10 0.36 -16.54
N GLU A 63 -8.12 -0.45 -16.75
CA GLU A 63 -9.14 -0.26 -17.79
C GLU A 63 -9.88 1.09 -17.64
N ARG A 64 -9.95 1.63 -16.44
CA ARG A 64 -10.51 2.96 -16.14
C ARG A 64 -9.50 4.10 -16.23
N GLY A 65 -8.26 3.80 -16.66
CA GLY A 65 -7.22 4.79 -16.88
C GLY A 65 -6.32 5.09 -15.68
N VAL A 66 -6.42 4.31 -14.61
CA VAL A 66 -5.47 4.39 -13.48
C VAL A 66 -4.17 3.68 -13.87
N GLN A 67 -3.03 4.29 -13.58
CA GLN A 67 -1.71 3.72 -13.88
C GLN A 67 -0.99 3.32 -12.59
N VAL A 68 -0.26 2.20 -12.63
CA VAL A 68 0.51 1.74 -11.47
C VAL A 68 1.96 2.19 -11.63
N LEU A 69 2.47 2.91 -10.63
CA LEU A 69 3.87 3.28 -10.48
C LEU A 69 4.52 2.33 -9.49
N ASN A 70 5.64 1.75 -9.83
CA ASN A 70 6.25 0.70 -8.99
C ASN A 70 7.52 1.16 -8.29
N THR A 71 8.17 2.20 -8.80
CA THR A 71 9.49 2.64 -8.33
C THR A 71 9.52 4.15 -8.08
N PRO A 72 10.49 4.65 -7.27
CA PRO A 72 10.73 6.09 -7.14
C PRO A 72 11.07 6.76 -8.47
N GLU A 73 11.74 6.04 -9.39
CA GLU A 73 12.07 6.53 -10.73
C GLU A 73 10.82 6.81 -11.55
N ASP A 74 9.78 5.98 -11.43
CA ASP A 74 8.47 6.21 -12.08
C ASP A 74 7.87 7.53 -11.58
N LEU A 75 7.96 7.79 -10.26
CA LEU A 75 7.50 9.06 -9.68
C LEU A 75 8.31 10.26 -10.18
N MET A 76 9.63 10.10 -10.29
CA MET A 76 10.51 11.16 -10.79
C MET A 76 10.26 11.47 -12.26
N ALA A 77 9.81 10.50 -13.04
CA ALA A 77 9.48 10.69 -14.46
C ALA A 77 8.17 11.47 -14.67
N LEU A 78 7.31 11.58 -13.66
CA LEU A 78 6.07 12.35 -13.79
C LEU A 78 6.35 13.84 -13.93
N PRO A 79 5.56 14.59 -14.71
CA PRO A 79 5.63 16.04 -14.72
C PRO A 79 5.29 16.62 -13.34
N GLU A 80 6.04 17.65 -12.92
CA GLU A 80 5.83 18.33 -11.63
C GLU A 80 4.41 18.92 -11.53
N GLY A 81 3.78 18.75 -10.39
CA GLY A 81 2.42 19.27 -10.11
C GLY A 81 1.30 18.62 -10.90
N THR A 82 1.57 17.51 -11.59
CA THR A 82 0.59 16.88 -12.50
C THR A 82 0.00 15.60 -11.90
N GLY A 83 -1.33 15.52 -11.91
CA GLY A 83 -2.07 14.31 -11.56
C GLY A 83 -2.22 14.07 -10.05
N THR A 84 -2.70 12.89 -9.75
CA THR A 84 -2.96 12.42 -8.38
C THR A 84 -2.29 11.07 -8.18
N VAL A 85 -1.47 10.94 -7.14
CA VAL A 85 -0.90 9.65 -6.71
C VAL A 85 -1.63 9.15 -5.47
N ILE A 86 -2.19 7.96 -5.56
CA ILE A 86 -2.90 7.28 -4.47
C ILE A 86 -1.94 6.30 -3.82
N ILE A 87 -1.69 6.47 -2.52
CA ILE A 87 -0.88 5.55 -1.73
C ILE A 87 -1.70 4.30 -1.42
N ARG A 88 -1.16 3.13 -1.72
CA ARG A 88 -1.78 1.81 -1.51
C ARG A 88 -2.11 1.51 -0.05
N SER A 89 -2.94 0.49 0.19
CA SER A 89 -3.39 0.07 1.54
C SER A 89 -2.25 -0.29 2.50
N HIS A 90 -1.13 -0.82 1.99
CA HIS A 90 0.07 -1.20 2.76
C HIS A 90 0.93 -0.01 3.21
N GLY A 91 0.62 1.20 2.71
CA GLY A 91 1.46 2.36 2.93
C GLY A 91 2.76 2.33 2.13
N VAL A 92 3.58 3.33 2.37
CA VAL A 92 4.91 3.50 1.75
C VAL A 92 5.86 4.14 2.76
N SER A 93 7.15 4.16 2.45
CA SER A 93 8.15 4.83 3.25
C SER A 93 7.93 6.35 3.31
N LYS A 94 8.50 6.99 4.31
CA LYS A 94 8.44 8.44 4.48
C LYS A 94 9.04 9.19 3.29
N GLU A 95 10.13 8.65 2.73
CA GLU A 95 10.81 9.21 1.55
C GLU A 95 9.88 9.36 0.35
N ILE A 96 8.98 8.42 0.12
CA ILE A 96 8.00 8.50 -0.97
C ILE A 96 7.04 9.68 -0.76
N TYR A 97 6.59 9.92 0.48
CA TYR A 97 5.77 11.10 0.78
C TYR A 97 6.53 12.40 0.56
N GLU A 98 7.81 12.45 0.93
CA GLU A 98 8.66 13.63 0.74
C GLU A 98 8.87 13.90 -0.74
N LEU A 99 9.22 12.86 -1.52
CA LEU A 99 9.38 12.96 -2.98
C LEU A 99 8.11 13.48 -3.67
N LEU A 100 6.94 12.95 -3.31
CA LEU A 100 5.67 13.40 -3.88
C LEU A 100 5.37 14.88 -3.53
N LYS A 101 5.71 15.32 -2.31
CA LYS A 101 5.56 16.72 -1.88
C LYS A 101 6.51 17.65 -2.62
N GLU A 102 7.78 17.28 -2.74
CA GLU A 102 8.80 18.05 -3.50
C GLU A 102 8.37 18.24 -4.95
N ARG A 103 7.80 17.21 -5.55
CA ARG A 103 7.27 17.24 -6.91
C ARG A 103 5.91 17.92 -7.03
N LYS A 104 5.35 18.42 -5.94
CA LYS A 104 4.03 19.09 -5.86
C LYS A 104 2.89 18.23 -6.43
N ILE A 105 3.02 16.91 -6.35
CA ILE A 105 2.00 15.97 -6.82
C ILE A 105 0.91 15.85 -5.76
N ARG A 106 -0.35 15.84 -6.18
CA ARG A 106 -1.49 15.63 -5.26
C ARG A 106 -1.45 14.22 -4.69
N ILE A 107 -1.42 14.12 -3.37
CA ILE A 107 -1.38 12.83 -2.65
C ILE A 107 -2.76 12.49 -2.11
N VAL A 108 -3.23 11.30 -2.39
CA VAL A 108 -4.40 10.69 -1.75
C VAL A 108 -3.92 9.46 -0.98
N ASP A 109 -3.98 9.54 0.34
CA ASP A 109 -3.43 8.51 1.21
C ASP A 109 -4.48 7.48 1.60
N ALA A 110 -4.49 6.33 0.88
CA ALA A 110 -5.36 5.20 1.14
C ALA A 110 -4.74 4.16 2.09
N THR A 111 -3.62 4.44 2.72
CA THR A 111 -2.99 3.55 3.72
C THR A 111 -3.97 3.16 4.81
N CYS A 112 -4.04 1.87 5.11
CA CYS A 112 -4.87 1.33 6.18
C CYS A 112 -4.56 2.04 7.52
N PRO A 113 -5.57 2.50 8.28
CA PRO A 113 -5.35 3.19 9.56
C PRO A 113 -4.52 2.38 10.57
N PHE A 114 -4.63 1.05 10.54
CA PHE A 114 -3.83 0.17 11.38
C PHE A 114 -2.34 0.22 10.98
N VAL A 115 -2.04 0.23 9.69
CA VAL A 115 -0.68 0.38 9.17
C VAL A 115 -0.11 1.76 9.51
N LYS A 116 -0.91 2.83 9.35
CA LYS A 116 -0.51 4.18 9.78
C LYS A 116 -0.18 4.27 11.27
N LYS A 117 -0.89 3.51 12.11
CA LYS A 117 -0.57 3.43 13.54
C LYS A 117 0.81 2.80 13.76
N ILE A 118 1.14 1.74 13.00
CA ILE A 118 2.46 1.09 13.08
C ILE A 118 3.55 2.07 12.60
N HIS A 119 3.34 2.76 11.49
CA HIS A 119 4.28 3.79 11.01
C HIS A 119 4.61 4.82 12.11
N ARG A 120 3.59 5.32 12.82
CA ARG A 120 3.81 6.28 13.91
C ARG A 120 4.59 5.69 15.07
N ILE A 121 4.28 4.45 15.48
CA ILE A 121 5.00 3.76 16.55
C ILE A 121 6.48 3.63 16.18
N VAL A 122 6.78 3.17 14.97
CA VAL A 122 8.17 3.01 14.49
C VAL A 122 8.88 4.37 14.46
N GLU A 123 8.25 5.40 13.95
CA GLU A 123 8.83 6.75 13.88
C GLU A 123 9.10 7.33 15.27
N GLU A 124 8.16 7.19 16.22
CA GLU A 124 8.27 7.70 17.58
C GLU A 124 9.43 7.02 18.34
N HIS A 125 9.49 5.68 18.32
CA HIS A 125 10.53 4.93 19.02
C HIS A 125 11.90 5.13 18.37
N SER A 126 11.98 5.16 17.05
CA SER A 126 13.22 5.49 16.35
C SER A 126 13.74 6.89 16.68
N LYS A 127 12.86 7.91 16.78
CA LYS A 127 13.24 9.28 17.20
C LYS A 127 13.71 9.35 18.64
N ALA A 128 13.21 8.45 19.50
CA ALA A 128 13.66 8.33 20.88
C ALA A 128 15.03 7.64 21.02
N GLY A 129 15.63 7.18 19.91
CA GLY A 129 16.91 6.46 19.91
C GLY A 129 16.77 4.98 20.30
N GLU A 130 15.54 4.44 20.24
CA GLU A 130 15.29 3.03 20.52
C GLU A 130 15.48 2.18 19.26
N THR A 131 16.05 0.98 19.43
CA THR A 131 16.15 0.02 18.34
C THR A 131 14.80 -0.62 18.07
N VAL A 132 14.27 -0.45 16.86
CA VAL A 132 13.01 -1.05 16.43
C VAL A 132 13.28 -2.35 15.68
N ILE A 133 12.69 -3.45 16.13
CA ILE A 133 12.77 -4.74 15.44
C ILE A 133 11.43 -5.06 14.80
N ILE A 134 11.44 -5.25 13.48
CA ILE A 134 10.29 -5.67 12.68
C ILE A 134 10.45 -7.16 12.38
N ILE A 135 9.46 -7.97 12.72
CA ILE A 135 9.43 -9.40 12.37
C ILE A 135 8.57 -9.56 11.11
N GLY A 136 9.20 -9.97 10.00
CA GLY A 136 8.50 -10.15 8.73
C GLY A 136 9.46 -10.30 7.55
N ASN A 137 8.89 -10.59 6.38
CA ASN A 137 9.67 -10.67 5.15
C ASN A 137 10.13 -9.26 4.73
N PRO A 138 11.45 -9.00 4.62
CA PRO A 138 11.99 -7.68 4.30
C PRO A 138 11.58 -7.15 2.93
N SER A 139 11.24 -8.04 1.98
CA SER A 139 10.78 -7.66 0.64
C SER A 139 9.25 -7.50 0.54
N HIS A 140 8.52 -7.67 1.64
CA HIS A 140 7.07 -7.45 1.63
C HIS A 140 6.77 -5.95 1.62
N PRO A 141 5.90 -5.45 0.73
CA PRO A 141 5.62 -4.01 0.59
C PRO A 141 5.22 -3.28 1.88
N GLU A 142 4.51 -3.96 2.78
CA GLU A 142 4.13 -3.40 4.08
C GLU A 142 5.35 -3.25 5.00
N VAL A 143 6.24 -4.25 5.01
CA VAL A 143 7.47 -4.23 5.82
C VAL A 143 8.44 -3.17 5.32
N GLU A 144 8.61 -3.04 4.00
CA GLU A 144 9.39 -1.96 3.39
C GLU A 144 8.83 -0.58 3.78
N GLY A 145 7.51 -0.43 3.65
CA GLY A 145 6.81 0.79 4.06
C GLY A 145 7.08 1.14 5.53
N ILE A 146 6.84 0.19 6.44
CA ILE A 146 7.04 0.35 7.89
C ILE A 146 8.50 0.70 8.21
N ARG A 147 9.46 -0.04 7.63
CA ARG A 147 10.90 0.20 7.82
C ARG A 147 11.30 1.62 7.44
N GLY A 148 10.73 2.16 6.37
CA GLY A 148 11.00 3.51 5.89
C GLY A 148 10.50 4.64 6.80
N TRP A 149 9.84 4.35 7.92
CA TRP A 149 9.48 5.32 8.97
C TRP A 149 10.45 5.30 10.15
N GLY A 150 11.34 4.30 10.20
CA GLY A 150 12.39 4.23 11.21
C GLY A 150 13.68 4.92 10.78
N ASN A 151 14.61 5.01 11.71
CA ASN A 151 15.98 5.47 11.49
C ASN A 151 16.86 4.28 11.08
N GLY A 152 18.17 4.49 10.89
CA GLY A 152 19.14 3.45 10.55
C GLY A 152 19.17 2.24 11.50
N ASP A 153 18.65 2.37 12.72
CA ASP A 153 18.60 1.32 13.74
C ASP A 153 17.34 0.43 13.65
N THR A 154 16.55 0.56 12.59
CA THR A 154 15.40 -0.31 12.37
C THR A 154 15.83 -1.60 11.68
N ILE A 155 15.67 -2.71 12.40
CA ILE A 155 16.12 -4.04 11.99
C ILE A 155 14.92 -4.89 11.56
N VAL A 156 15.03 -5.57 10.41
CA VAL A 156 14.02 -6.54 9.97
C VAL A 156 14.59 -7.94 10.12
N ILE A 157 13.85 -8.82 10.79
CA ILE A 157 14.19 -10.24 10.95
C ILE A 157 13.02 -11.10 10.45
N GLU A 158 13.33 -12.16 9.73
CA GLU A 158 12.34 -13.05 9.13
C GLU A 158 12.15 -14.34 9.92
N ASN A 159 13.20 -14.77 10.62
CA ASN A 159 13.21 -16.06 11.32
C ASN A 159 14.12 -16.06 12.56
N GLY A 160 13.99 -17.14 13.38
CA GLY A 160 14.74 -17.30 14.62
C GLY A 160 16.26 -17.35 14.46
N THR A 161 16.78 -17.90 13.35
CA THR A 161 18.23 -17.97 13.10
C THR A 161 18.84 -16.57 12.96
N GLN A 162 18.11 -15.63 12.35
CA GLN A 162 18.53 -14.23 12.28
C GLN A 162 18.52 -13.57 13.64
N LEU A 163 17.57 -13.95 14.51
CA LEU A 163 17.49 -13.46 15.89
C LEU A 163 18.70 -13.91 16.74
N GLU A 164 19.14 -15.17 16.59
CA GLU A 164 20.31 -15.71 17.31
C GLU A 164 21.61 -14.95 16.97
N ASN A 165 21.70 -14.42 15.75
CA ASN A 165 22.86 -13.66 15.27
C ASN A 165 22.71 -12.15 15.44
N LEU A 166 21.57 -11.70 15.96
CA LEU A 166 21.30 -10.28 16.13
C LEU A 166 22.17 -9.69 17.24
N ARG A 167 22.97 -8.69 16.87
CA ARG A 167 23.69 -7.86 17.84
C ARG A 167 22.96 -6.52 17.92
N LEU A 168 22.40 -6.25 19.07
CA LEU A 168 21.85 -4.94 19.38
C LEU A 168 22.98 -3.96 19.69
N PRO A 169 22.85 -2.68 19.30
CA PRO A 169 23.82 -1.64 19.61
C PRO A 169 23.97 -1.38 21.10
#